data_9f872f0cbf14cc7e3776086a0d1a9433
#
_entry.id   9f872f0cbf14cc7e3776086a0d1a9433
#
_cell.length_a   1.000
_cell.length_b   1.000
_cell.length_c   1.000
_cell.angle_alpha   90.00
_cell.angle_beta   90.00
_cell.angle_gamma   90.00
#
_symmetry.space_group_name_H-M   'P 1'
#
loop_
_entity.id
_entity.type
_entity.pdbx_description
1 polymer ?
#
loop_
_entity_poly.entity_id
_entity_poly.type
_entity_poly.pdbx_seq_one_letter_code
_entity_poly.pdbx_strand_id
1 'polypeptide(L)'
;MSNSELKRKARAQLGGKLFSNAWLMALLVCAIVGAITAGAGTVVPGLGALLVLGAISYGSEALFLRQARSGEPMEIGALFSGFSSNFGELFLLGFLSTLFASLWSLLLVIPGIVKSYSWALIYCIKVDHPEYDWRQCMNESAAMMRGYKMKLFLLDLSFIGWYIVGSMCLGVGTLWVVPYHMAAHAQFYVERCKDPFVI
;
A
#
# COMPACT_ATOMS: atom_id res chain seq x y z
N MET A 1 -11.75 -4.02 -15.25
CA MET A 1 -10.37 -4.09 -15.79
C MET A 1 -9.71 -5.41 -15.42
N SER A 2 -8.86 -5.98 -16.28
CA SER A 2 -8.14 -7.23 -15.99
C SER A 2 -6.86 -6.97 -15.19
N ASN A 3 -6.32 -8.02 -14.51
CA ASN A 3 -5.06 -7.90 -13.76
C ASN A 3 -3.86 -7.55 -14.68
N SER A 4 -3.90 -7.97 -15.94
CA SER A 4 -2.88 -7.62 -16.93
C SER A 4 -2.90 -6.13 -17.29
N GLU A 5 -4.08 -5.54 -17.35
CA GLU A 5 -4.23 -4.09 -17.61
C GLU A 5 -3.77 -3.26 -16.41
N LEU A 6 -4.06 -3.69 -15.18
CA LEU A 6 -3.55 -3.04 -13.96
C LEU A 6 -2.02 -3.04 -13.94
N LYS A 7 -1.40 -4.18 -14.22
CA LYS A 7 0.06 -4.30 -14.31
C LYS A 7 0.65 -3.43 -15.42
N ARG A 8 0.00 -3.37 -16.58
CA ARG A 8 0.43 -2.50 -17.70
C ARG A 8 0.40 -1.04 -17.30
N LYS A 9 -0.69 -0.58 -16.65
CA LYS A 9 -0.82 0.79 -16.13
C LYS A 9 0.23 1.09 -15.06
N ALA A 10 0.45 0.19 -14.11
CA ALA A 10 1.49 0.35 -13.09
C ALA A 10 2.89 0.45 -13.70
N ARG A 11 3.20 -0.36 -14.73
CA ARG A 11 4.47 -0.25 -15.45
C ARG A 11 4.60 1.07 -16.21
N ALA A 12 3.52 1.54 -16.84
CA ALA A 12 3.51 2.84 -17.51
C ALA A 12 3.69 4.00 -16.52
N GLN A 13 3.04 3.94 -15.35
CA GLN A 13 3.21 4.88 -14.25
C GLN A 13 4.68 5.01 -13.81
N LEU A 14 5.41 3.90 -13.76
CA LEU A 14 6.83 3.87 -13.42
C LEU A 14 7.76 4.19 -14.61
N GLY A 15 7.21 4.67 -15.74
CA GLY A 15 7.97 5.10 -16.92
C GLY A 15 8.33 4.00 -17.91
N GLY A 16 7.76 2.81 -17.79
CA GLY A 16 7.89 1.71 -18.76
C GLY A 16 9.24 1.00 -18.83
N LYS A 17 10.33 1.63 -18.37
CA LYS A 17 11.69 1.09 -18.35
C LYS A 17 12.15 0.87 -16.91
N LEU A 18 12.88 -0.23 -16.65
CA LEU A 18 13.37 -0.62 -15.31
C LEU A 18 14.34 0.40 -14.66
N PHE A 19 14.93 1.28 -15.45
CA PHE A 19 15.85 2.35 -15.00
C PHE A 19 15.33 3.74 -15.35
N SER A 20 14.01 3.93 -15.44
CA SER A 20 13.42 5.25 -15.58
C SER A 20 13.58 6.04 -14.26
N ASN A 21 13.65 7.38 -14.36
CA ASN A 21 13.71 8.23 -13.15
C ASN A 21 12.55 7.96 -12.19
N ALA A 22 11.34 7.71 -12.72
CA ALA A 22 10.17 7.37 -11.90
C ALA A 22 10.36 6.04 -11.15
N TRP A 23 10.97 5.03 -11.79
CA TRP A 23 11.25 3.76 -11.12
C TRP A 23 12.34 3.88 -10.06
N LEU A 24 13.41 4.62 -10.36
CA LEU A 24 14.50 4.88 -9.40
C LEU A 24 14.00 5.67 -8.18
N MET A 25 13.13 6.65 -8.37
CA MET A 25 12.50 7.39 -7.28
C MET A 25 11.58 6.50 -6.44
N ALA A 26 10.77 5.66 -7.07
CA ALA A 26 9.92 4.70 -6.37
C ALA A 26 10.75 3.68 -5.56
N LEU A 27 11.86 3.21 -6.12
CA LEU A 27 12.82 2.34 -5.45
C LEU A 27 13.45 3.04 -4.22
N LEU A 28 13.86 4.31 -4.38
CA LEU A 28 14.40 5.11 -3.30
C LEU A 28 13.38 5.28 -2.16
N VAL A 29 12.12 5.59 -2.50
CA VAL A 29 11.03 5.68 -1.52
C VAL A 29 10.87 4.34 -0.78
N CYS A 30 10.81 3.21 -1.48
CA CYS A 30 10.70 1.90 -0.85
C CYS A 30 11.91 1.56 0.04
N ALA A 31 13.13 1.94 -0.37
CA ALA A 31 14.34 1.76 0.44
C ALA A 31 14.32 2.61 1.73
N ILE A 32 13.88 3.85 1.64
CA ILE A 32 13.69 4.74 2.80
C ILE A 32 12.65 4.15 3.76
N VAL A 33 11.50 3.74 3.25
CA VAL A 33 10.43 3.10 4.05
C VAL A 33 10.97 1.84 4.73
N GLY A 34 11.68 0.98 4.02
CA GLY A 34 12.30 -0.21 4.57
C GLY A 34 13.32 0.08 5.67
N ALA A 35 14.18 1.09 5.47
CA ALA A 35 15.18 1.50 6.46
C ALA A 35 14.52 2.08 7.73
N ILE A 36 13.48 2.92 7.58
CA ILE A 36 12.77 3.51 8.72
C ILE A 36 12.05 2.42 9.52
N THR A 37 11.33 1.52 8.85
CA THR A 37 10.60 0.44 9.53
C THR A 37 11.53 -0.56 10.23
N ALA A 38 12.64 -0.92 9.59
CA ALA A 38 13.67 -1.76 10.20
C ALA A 38 14.32 -1.06 11.41
N GLY A 39 14.70 0.21 11.28
CA GLY A 39 15.29 1.00 12.37
C GLY A 39 14.34 1.18 13.55
N ALA A 40 13.08 1.51 13.30
CA ALA A 40 12.08 1.66 14.35
C ALA A 40 11.85 0.34 15.12
N GLY A 41 11.90 -0.80 14.43
CA GLY A 41 11.79 -2.13 15.06
C GLY A 41 12.97 -2.49 15.97
N THR A 42 14.16 -1.93 15.74
CA THR A 42 15.34 -2.18 16.58
C THR A 42 15.37 -1.32 17.84
N VAL A 43 14.89 -0.07 17.77
CA VAL A 43 14.92 0.88 18.90
C VAL A 43 13.90 0.50 19.98
N VAL A 44 12.67 0.13 19.58
CA VAL A 44 11.63 -0.35 20.50
C VAL A 44 10.96 -1.57 19.85
N PRO A 45 11.40 -2.79 20.21
CA PRO A 45 10.86 -4.01 19.65
C PRO A 45 9.32 -4.09 19.74
N GLY A 46 8.66 -4.21 18.61
CA GLY A 46 7.21 -4.31 18.47
C GLY A 46 6.47 -2.97 18.46
N LEU A 47 6.67 -2.07 19.41
CA LEU A 47 5.95 -0.79 19.51
C LEU A 47 6.48 0.28 18.55
N GLY A 48 7.80 0.37 18.38
CA GLY A 48 8.42 1.39 17.52
C GLY A 48 8.00 1.23 16.06
N ALA A 49 7.97 0.00 15.56
CA ALA A 49 7.49 -0.28 14.21
C ALA A 49 6.01 0.10 14.03
N LEU A 50 5.15 -0.19 15.02
CA LEU A 50 3.73 0.13 14.98
C LEU A 50 3.47 1.64 14.99
N LEU A 51 4.25 2.43 15.76
CA LEU A 51 4.14 3.88 15.81
C LEU A 51 4.39 4.53 14.45
N VAL A 52 5.39 4.03 13.74
CA VAL A 52 5.82 4.61 12.46
C VAL A 52 5.03 4.06 11.27
N LEU A 53 4.54 2.82 11.38
CA LEU A 53 3.90 2.09 10.30
C LEU A 53 2.72 2.86 9.67
N GLY A 54 1.83 3.42 10.49
CA GLY A 54 0.65 4.15 10.02
C GLY A 54 1.00 5.39 9.21
N ALA A 55 1.90 6.23 9.74
CA ALA A 55 2.31 7.47 9.09
C ALA A 55 3.09 7.24 7.79
N ILE A 56 4.01 6.27 7.80
CA ILE A 56 4.82 5.91 6.62
C ILE A 56 3.97 5.22 5.56
N SER A 57 3.04 4.34 5.94
CA SER A 57 2.12 3.72 4.98
C SER A 57 1.24 4.76 4.30
N TYR A 58 0.71 5.72 5.07
CA TYR A 58 -0.04 6.84 4.51
C TYR A 58 0.79 7.66 3.51
N GLY A 59 2.00 8.06 3.87
CA GLY A 59 2.89 8.83 3.00
C GLY A 59 3.26 8.08 1.72
N SER A 60 3.55 6.78 1.82
CA SER A 60 3.87 5.95 0.65
C SER A 60 2.66 5.79 -0.28
N GLU A 61 1.47 5.51 0.25
CA GLU A 61 0.26 5.43 -0.56
C GLU A 61 -0.09 6.77 -1.22
N ALA A 62 0.08 7.90 -0.51
CA ALA A 62 -0.12 9.23 -1.06
C ALA A 62 0.78 9.50 -2.28
N LEU A 63 2.06 9.09 -2.21
CA LEU A 63 3.01 9.24 -3.32
C LEU A 63 2.61 8.42 -4.55
N PHE A 64 2.35 7.13 -4.35
CA PHE A 64 1.96 6.25 -5.45
C PHE A 64 0.61 6.64 -6.05
N LEU A 65 -0.33 7.10 -5.21
CA LEU A 65 -1.64 7.54 -5.66
C LEU A 65 -1.58 8.85 -6.46
N ARG A 66 -0.79 9.84 -6.00
CA ARG A 66 -0.54 11.07 -6.78
C ARG A 66 0.05 10.74 -8.15
N GLN A 67 1.11 9.93 -8.19
CA GLN A 67 1.72 9.52 -9.43
C GLN A 67 0.74 8.74 -10.34
N ALA A 68 -0.13 7.91 -9.77
CA ALA A 68 -1.13 7.16 -10.53
C ALA A 68 -2.18 8.06 -11.20
N ARG A 69 -2.49 9.22 -10.59
CA ARG A 69 -3.52 10.15 -11.07
C ARG A 69 -2.97 11.24 -11.99
N SER A 70 -1.90 11.90 -11.58
CA SER A 70 -1.34 13.07 -12.27
C SER A 70 -0.12 12.75 -13.13
N GLY A 71 0.56 11.61 -12.90
CA GLY A 71 1.84 11.30 -13.54
C GLY A 71 3.00 12.16 -13.05
N GLU A 72 2.79 12.97 -12.01
CA GLU A 72 3.82 13.84 -11.44
C GLU A 72 4.97 13.03 -10.82
N PRO A 73 6.20 13.57 -10.84
CA PRO A 73 7.32 12.92 -10.20
C PRO A 73 7.10 12.79 -8.68
N MET A 74 7.59 11.72 -8.09
CA MET A 74 7.47 11.48 -6.64
C MET A 74 8.34 12.48 -5.87
N GLU A 75 7.73 13.23 -4.96
CA GLU A 75 8.42 14.11 -4.02
C GLU A 75 8.64 13.38 -2.70
N ILE A 76 9.90 13.10 -2.34
CA ILE A 76 10.26 12.36 -1.11
C ILE A 76 9.70 13.06 0.15
N GLY A 77 9.58 14.38 0.14
CA GLY A 77 9.00 15.15 1.25
C GLY A 77 7.57 14.73 1.59
N ALA A 78 6.77 14.34 0.59
CA ALA A 78 5.41 13.88 0.80
C ALA A 78 5.32 12.52 1.54
N LEU A 79 6.41 11.74 1.58
CA LEU A 79 6.49 10.52 2.39
C LEU A 79 6.26 10.80 3.89
N PHE A 80 6.72 11.96 4.35
CA PHE A 80 6.63 12.36 5.74
C PHE A 80 5.36 13.15 6.07
N SER A 81 4.46 13.34 5.11
CA SER A 81 3.20 14.07 5.32
C SER A 81 2.33 13.44 6.41
N GLY A 82 2.39 12.14 6.60
CA GLY A 82 1.70 11.42 7.67
C GLY A 82 2.16 11.78 9.08
N PHE A 83 3.34 12.37 9.25
CA PHE A 83 3.82 12.82 10.56
C PHE A 83 3.35 14.25 10.91
N SER A 84 3.03 15.06 9.93
CA SER A 84 2.59 16.44 10.11
C SER A 84 1.06 16.60 10.17
N SER A 85 0.31 15.69 9.56
CA SER A 85 -1.15 15.70 9.54
C SER A 85 -1.71 14.57 10.41
N ASN A 86 -2.46 14.90 11.46
CA ASN A 86 -3.25 13.95 12.26
C ASN A 86 -2.54 12.62 12.61
N PHE A 87 -1.28 12.70 13.06
CA PHE A 87 -0.46 11.54 13.40
C PHE A 87 -1.20 10.53 14.33
N GLY A 88 -1.96 11.03 15.32
CA GLY A 88 -2.72 10.18 16.24
C GLY A 88 -3.78 9.33 15.56
N GLU A 89 -4.48 9.87 14.57
CA GLU A 89 -5.46 9.11 13.79
C GLU A 89 -4.81 8.09 12.87
N LEU A 90 -3.70 8.44 12.22
CA LEU A 90 -2.95 7.51 11.37
C LEU A 90 -2.34 6.38 12.20
N PHE A 91 -1.86 6.67 13.39
CA PHE A 91 -1.42 5.66 14.33
C PHE A 91 -2.56 4.73 14.73
N LEU A 92 -3.72 5.29 15.14
CA LEU A 92 -4.91 4.51 15.47
C LEU A 92 -5.37 3.64 14.30
N LEU A 93 -5.41 4.19 13.11
CA LEU A 93 -5.79 3.48 11.89
C LEU A 93 -4.86 2.28 11.64
N GLY A 94 -3.55 2.49 11.69
CA GLY A 94 -2.54 1.45 11.51
C GLY A 94 -2.56 0.40 12.63
N PHE A 95 -2.62 0.86 13.87
CA PHE A 95 -2.66 -0.02 15.05
C PHE A 95 -3.92 -0.91 15.06
N LEU A 96 -5.10 -0.30 14.92
CA LEU A 96 -6.36 -1.04 14.99
C LEU A 96 -6.55 -1.98 13.79
N SER A 97 -6.15 -1.55 12.57
CA SER A 97 -6.21 -2.44 11.41
C SER A 97 -5.31 -3.67 11.58
N THR A 98 -4.10 -3.47 12.10
CA THR A 98 -3.15 -4.57 12.39
C THR A 98 -3.65 -5.45 13.53
N LEU A 99 -4.15 -4.86 14.63
CA LEU A 99 -4.69 -5.58 15.77
C LEU A 99 -5.89 -6.45 15.38
N PHE A 100 -6.85 -5.88 14.66
CA PHE A 100 -8.01 -6.64 14.20
C PHE A 100 -7.63 -7.72 13.19
N ALA A 101 -6.74 -7.43 12.23
CA ALA A 101 -6.26 -8.44 11.29
C ALA A 101 -5.55 -9.60 12.03
N SER A 102 -4.71 -9.29 13.03
CA SER A 102 -4.02 -10.29 13.85
C SER A 102 -4.99 -11.14 14.66
N LEU A 103 -5.98 -10.51 15.27
CA LEU A 103 -7.01 -11.22 16.08
C LEU A 103 -7.82 -12.18 15.22
N TRP A 104 -8.23 -11.75 14.02
CA TRP A 104 -8.92 -12.62 13.06
C TRP A 104 -8.02 -13.74 12.53
N SER A 105 -6.72 -13.46 12.33
CA SER A 105 -5.75 -14.46 11.88
C SER A 105 -5.47 -15.52 12.97
N LEU A 106 -5.52 -15.11 14.25
CA LEU A 106 -5.37 -16.02 15.39
C LEU A 106 -6.57 -16.96 15.54
N LEU A 107 -7.77 -16.48 15.27
CA LEU A 107 -8.99 -17.27 15.33
C LEU A 107 -9.06 -18.30 14.20
N LEU A 108 -8.83 -17.86 12.96
CA LEU A 108 -8.82 -18.68 11.75
C LEU A 108 -8.04 -17.94 10.66
N VAL A 109 -7.06 -18.60 10.05
CA VAL A 109 -6.18 -18.01 9.02
C VAL A 109 -6.98 -17.47 7.83
N ILE A 110 -7.98 -18.22 7.35
CA ILE A 110 -8.77 -17.83 6.17
C ILE A 110 -9.59 -16.54 6.41
N PRO A 111 -10.38 -16.40 7.49
CA PRO A 111 -11.05 -15.13 7.79
C PRO A 111 -10.09 -13.97 8.02
N GLY A 112 -8.91 -14.21 8.61
CA GLY A 112 -7.86 -13.18 8.76
C GLY A 112 -7.42 -12.62 7.42
N ILE A 113 -7.11 -13.48 6.46
CA ILE A 113 -6.75 -13.08 5.09
C ILE A 113 -7.90 -12.28 4.44
N VAL A 114 -9.12 -12.78 4.51
CA VAL A 114 -10.30 -12.09 3.93
C VAL A 114 -10.51 -10.70 4.55
N LYS A 115 -10.26 -10.55 5.85
CA LYS A 115 -10.35 -9.25 6.55
C LYS A 115 -9.21 -8.32 6.18
N SER A 116 -7.98 -8.81 6.05
CA SER A 116 -6.84 -8.02 5.57
C SER A 116 -7.12 -7.42 4.18
N TYR A 117 -7.66 -8.22 3.26
CA TYR A 117 -8.10 -7.71 1.95
C TYR A 117 -9.27 -6.73 2.04
N SER A 118 -10.14 -6.85 3.04
CA SER A 118 -11.21 -5.87 3.24
C SER A 118 -10.69 -4.48 3.61
N TRP A 119 -9.53 -4.41 4.27
CA TRP A 119 -8.92 -3.18 4.74
C TRP A 119 -7.68 -2.76 3.94
N ALA A 120 -7.46 -3.37 2.79
CA ALA A 120 -6.29 -3.10 1.95
C ALA A 120 -6.23 -1.65 1.43
N LEU A 121 -7.36 -0.93 1.35
CA LEU A 121 -7.45 0.42 0.78
C LEU A 121 -7.57 1.54 1.82
N ILE A 122 -7.41 1.25 3.13
CA ILE A 122 -7.64 2.23 4.21
C ILE A 122 -6.78 3.47 4.08
N TYR A 123 -5.51 3.32 3.71
CA TYR A 123 -4.60 4.45 3.58
C TYR A 123 -4.88 5.28 2.32
N CYS A 124 -5.28 4.64 1.21
CA CYS A 124 -5.69 5.34 0.01
C CYS A 124 -6.95 6.19 0.26
N ILE A 125 -7.91 5.65 1.02
CA ILE A 125 -9.12 6.36 1.42
C ILE A 125 -8.78 7.53 2.35
N LYS A 126 -7.87 7.32 3.31
CA LYS A 126 -7.43 8.40 4.22
C LYS A 126 -6.70 9.52 3.49
N VAL A 127 -5.99 9.20 2.39
CA VAL A 127 -5.36 10.21 1.52
C VAL A 127 -6.41 11.07 0.83
N ASP A 128 -7.51 10.46 0.34
CA ASP A 128 -8.58 11.18 -0.35
C ASP A 128 -9.51 11.91 0.61
N HIS A 129 -9.71 11.35 1.80
CA HIS A 129 -10.61 11.83 2.84
C HIS A 129 -9.85 12.00 4.16
N PRO A 130 -9.03 13.06 4.30
CA PRO A 130 -8.24 13.31 5.52
C PRO A 130 -9.13 13.52 6.77
N GLU A 131 -10.39 13.95 6.55
CA GLU A 131 -11.41 14.20 7.58
C GLU A 131 -12.02 12.89 8.15
N TYR A 132 -11.90 11.76 7.45
CA TYR A 132 -12.50 10.51 7.89
C TYR A 132 -11.82 9.96 9.14
N ASP A 133 -12.63 9.53 10.11
CA ASP A 133 -12.17 8.77 11.27
C ASP A 133 -11.71 7.37 10.85
N TRP A 134 -10.90 6.71 11.68
CA TRP A 134 -10.42 5.36 11.42
C TRP A 134 -11.54 4.34 11.14
N ARG A 135 -12.70 4.48 11.80
CA ARG A 135 -13.89 3.63 11.57
C ARG A 135 -14.47 3.84 10.18
N GLN A 136 -14.56 5.10 9.75
CA GLN A 136 -15.06 5.47 8.42
C GLN A 136 -14.14 4.91 7.34
N CYS A 137 -12.83 5.07 7.48
CA CYS A 137 -11.85 4.49 6.54
C CYS A 137 -11.96 2.97 6.44
N MET A 138 -12.10 2.26 7.57
CA MET A 138 -12.25 0.80 7.58
C MET A 138 -13.56 0.33 6.95
N ASN A 139 -14.67 1.01 7.24
CA ASN A 139 -15.98 0.69 6.70
C ASN A 139 -16.02 0.95 5.20
N GLU A 140 -15.51 2.09 4.75
CA GLU A 140 -15.45 2.45 3.34
C GLU A 140 -14.56 1.48 2.56
N SER A 141 -13.37 1.16 3.07
CA SER A 141 -12.50 0.14 2.48
C SER A 141 -13.22 -1.20 2.36
N ALA A 142 -13.92 -1.63 3.41
CA ALA A 142 -14.68 -2.88 3.40
C ALA A 142 -15.84 -2.86 2.38
N ALA A 143 -16.49 -1.71 2.20
CA ALA A 143 -17.54 -1.51 1.20
C ALA A 143 -16.97 -1.56 -0.23
N MET A 144 -15.91 -0.79 -0.51
CA MET A 144 -15.22 -0.79 -1.81
C MET A 144 -14.68 -2.15 -2.21
N MET A 145 -14.28 -2.97 -1.25
CA MET A 145 -13.72 -4.31 -1.48
C MET A 145 -14.75 -5.43 -1.56
N ARG A 146 -16.05 -5.13 -1.44
CA ARG A 146 -17.11 -6.14 -1.66
C ARG A 146 -17.09 -6.64 -3.09
N GLY A 147 -16.97 -7.95 -3.26
CA GLY A 147 -16.87 -8.60 -4.58
C GLY A 147 -15.52 -8.49 -5.28
N TYR A 148 -14.59 -7.66 -4.77
CA TYR A 148 -13.29 -7.41 -5.41
C TYR A 148 -12.08 -7.96 -4.65
N LYS A 149 -12.27 -8.53 -3.45
CA LYS A 149 -11.21 -9.13 -2.64
C LYS A 149 -10.43 -10.21 -3.39
N MET A 150 -11.15 -11.10 -4.08
CA MET A 150 -10.55 -12.15 -4.90
C MET A 150 -9.72 -11.58 -6.06
N LYS A 151 -10.16 -10.46 -6.64
CA LYS A 151 -9.44 -9.80 -7.73
C LYS A 151 -8.11 -9.21 -7.27
N LEU A 152 -8.10 -8.55 -6.09
CA LEU A 152 -6.86 -8.06 -5.48
C LEU A 152 -5.97 -9.23 -5.06
N PHE A 153 -6.52 -10.27 -4.45
CA PHE A 153 -5.79 -11.49 -4.10
C PHE A 153 -5.11 -12.13 -5.32
N LEU A 154 -5.81 -12.26 -6.44
CA LEU A 154 -5.24 -12.79 -7.69
C LEU A 154 -4.19 -11.85 -8.30
N LEU A 155 -4.32 -10.54 -8.09
CA LEU A 155 -3.27 -9.59 -8.46
C LEU A 155 -2.00 -9.85 -7.66
N ASP A 156 -2.10 -9.95 -6.33
CA ASP A 156 -0.97 -10.21 -5.43
C ASP A 156 -0.35 -11.60 -5.71
N LEU A 157 -1.19 -12.61 -5.88
CA LEU A 157 -0.75 -13.97 -6.25
C LEU A 157 0.10 -13.95 -7.54
N SER A 158 -0.28 -13.09 -8.49
CA SER A 158 0.46 -12.93 -9.74
C SER A 158 1.82 -12.25 -9.59
N PHE A 159 2.08 -11.59 -8.44
CA PHE A 159 3.38 -11.03 -8.10
C PHE A 159 4.28 -12.02 -7.36
N ILE A 160 3.74 -13.10 -6.79
CA ILE A 160 4.54 -14.12 -6.07
C ILE A 160 5.65 -14.68 -6.97
N GLY A 161 5.33 -14.99 -8.24
CA GLY A 161 6.34 -15.44 -9.19
C GLY A 161 7.48 -14.44 -9.37
N TRP A 162 7.18 -13.16 -9.41
CA TRP A 162 8.20 -12.10 -9.51
C TRP A 162 9.02 -11.97 -8.23
N TYR A 163 8.41 -12.15 -7.05
CA TYR A 163 9.14 -12.18 -5.78
C TYR A 163 10.07 -13.39 -5.68
N ILE A 164 9.64 -14.56 -6.15
CA ILE A 164 10.49 -15.76 -6.19
C ILE A 164 11.70 -15.51 -7.09
N VAL A 165 11.50 -15.05 -8.32
CA VAL A 165 12.60 -14.74 -9.25
C VAL A 165 13.50 -13.64 -8.67
N GLY A 166 12.93 -12.59 -8.08
CA GLY A 166 13.67 -11.50 -7.44
C GLY A 166 14.53 -11.96 -6.27
N SER A 167 14.03 -12.90 -5.46
CA SER A 167 14.78 -13.47 -4.34
C SER A 167 15.95 -14.37 -4.79
N MET A 168 15.81 -15.08 -5.91
CA MET A 168 16.88 -15.89 -6.48
C MET A 168 18.10 -15.06 -6.92
N CYS A 169 17.88 -13.77 -7.25
CA CYS A 169 18.95 -12.81 -7.54
C CYS A 169 19.52 -12.16 -6.25
N LEU A 170 19.81 -12.93 -5.21
CA LEU A 170 20.31 -12.44 -3.90
C LEU A 170 19.39 -11.40 -3.25
N GLY A 171 18.10 -11.42 -3.58
CA GLY A 171 17.13 -10.46 -3.08
C GLY A 171 17.14 -9.08 -3.78
N VAL A 172 18.16 -8.77 -4.57
CA VAL A 172 18.27 -7.49 -5.29
C VAL A 172 17.07 -7.26 -6.23
N GLY A 173 16.59 -8.34 -6.88
CA GLY A 173 15.44 -8.26 -7.77
C GLY A 173 14.13 -7.85 -7.07
N THR A 174 13.98 -8.13 -5.77
CA THR A 174 12.79 -7.74 -5.00
C THR A 174 12.66 -6.22 -4.89
N LEU A 175 13.78 -5.49 -4.89
CA LEU A 175 13.78 -4.02 -4.88
C LEU A 175 13.02 -3.43 -6.08
N TRP A 176 13.05 -4.10 -7.23
CA TRP A 176 12.29 -3.69 -8.42
C TRP A 176 10.82 -4.14 -8.38
N VAL A 177 10.56 -5.27 -7.74
CA VAL A 177 9.21 -5.83 -7.64
C VAL A 177 8.34 -5.02 -6.67
N VAL A 178 8.90 -4.57 -5.54
CA VAL A 178 8.16 -3.83 -4.50
C VAL A 178 7.49 -2.55 -5.05
N PRO A 179 8.20 -1.59 -5.67
CA PRO A 179 7.55 -0.38 -6.19
C PRO A 179 6.54 -0.68 -7.30
N TYR A 180 6.79 -1.73 -8.10
CA TYR A 180 5.84 -2.17 -9.11
C TYR A 180 4.54 -2.71 -8.50
N HIS A 181 4.64 -3.46 -7.41
CA HIS A 181 3.50 -3.97 -6.67
C HIS A 181 2.70 -2.83 -6.02
N MET A 182 3.36 -1.87 -5.36
CA MET A 182 2.70 -0.68 -4.79
C MET A 182 2.01 0.17 -5.85
N ALA A 183 2.65 0.38 -7.01
CA ALA A 183 2.02 1.06 -8.12
C ALA A 183 0.77 0.32 -8.66
N ALA A 184 0.79 -1.02 -8.67
CA ALA A 184 -0.36 -1.82 -9.07
C ALA A 184 -1.53 -1.69 -8.09
N HIS A 185 -1.26 -1.62 -6.78
CA HIS A 185 -2.27 -1.36 -5.76
C HIS A 185 -2.87 0.04 -5.91
N ALA A 186 -2.05 1.08 -6.12
CA ALA A 186 -2.52 2.44 -6.39
C ALA A 186 -3.43 2.50 -7.64
N GLN A 187 -3.04 1.83 -8.72
CA GLN A 187 -3.87 1.74 -9.93
C GLN A 187 -5.18 0.96 -9.68
N PHE A 188 -5.14 -0.07 -8.86
CA PHE A 188 -6.33 -0.79 -8.46
C PHE A 188 -7.33 0.11 -7.72
N TYR A 189 -6.84 0.92 -6.77
CA TYR A 189 -7.67 1.90 -6.06
C TYR A 189 -8.26 2.95 -7.00
N VAL A 190 -7.44 3.57 -7.86
CA VAL A 190 -7.91 4.54 -8.86
C VAL A 190 -9.01 3.96 -9.75
N GLU A 191 -8.90 2.68 -10.11
CA GLU A 191 -9.92 2.00 -10.90
C GLU A 191 -11.20 1.76 -10.08
N ARG A 192 -11.08 1.47 -8.79
CA ARG A 192 -12.24 1.30 -7.90
C ARG A 192 -13.01 2.60 -7.71
N CYS A 193 -12.32 3.74 -7.60
CA CYS A 193 -12.95 5.06 -7.51
C CYS A 193 -13.77 5.45 -8.75
N LYS A 194 -13.51 4.80 -9.91
CA LYS A 194 -14.27 5.04 -11.14
C LYS A 194 -15.56 4.23 -11.24
N ASP A 195 -15.75 3.29 -10.34
CA ASP A 195 -16.91 2.40 -10.38
C ASP A 195 -18.13 3.11 -9.75
N PRO A 196 -19.22 3.36 -10.51
CA PRO A 196 -20.38 4.14 -10.01
C PRO A 196 -21.16 3.43 -8.90
N PHE A 197 -20.84 2.17 -8.58
CA PHE A 197 -21.48 1.40 -7.52
C PHE A 197 -20.81 1.50 -6.16
N VAL A 198 -19.83 2.40 -6.00
CA VAL A 198 -19.03 2.58 -4.78
C VAL A 198 -19.44 3.82 -3.99
N ILE A 199 -20.41 4.60 -4.48
CA ILE A 199 -20.98 5.76 -3.78
C ILE A 199 -22.26 5.35 -3.05
#